data_fd4014398f45b9c1e5079443bd1a0d83
#
_entry.id   fd4014398f45b9c1e5079443bd1a0d83
#
_cell.length_a   1.000
_cell.length_b   1.000
_cell.length_c   1.000
_cell.angle_alpha   90.00
_cell.angle_beta   90.00
_cell.angle_gamma   90.00
#
_symmetry.space_group_name_H-M   'P 1'
#
loop_
_entity.id
_entity.type
_entity.pdbx_description
1 polymer ?
#
loop_
_entity_poly.entity_id
_entity_poly.type
_entity_poly.pdbx_seq_one_letter_code
_entity_poly.pdbx_strand_id
1 'polypeptide(L)'
;MRQEEWTVEAADAYLNEIPKFTSEKHTAEGLCRMLSYLNALPQEERIVHVAGTNGKGSVCSFLDAVLQKAGKRTARFTSPHLVRVTERFSFDGQEADDALFLEAFEAVKASYAHFEQEGLGHPTYFEYLFLMFMWMVRRKKPEYVILETGLGGRLDATNCIEHPALTVITSISLDHMEYLGGTVTQIAGEKAGILKKKYAGGVR
;
A
#
# COMPACT_ATOMS: atom_id res chain seq x y z
N MET A 1 -26.37 22.59 -2.68
CA MET A 1 -25.68 22.08 -1.49
C MET A 1 -24.22 22.45 -1.68
N ARG A 2 -23.61 23.21 -0.74
CA ARG A 2 -22.15 23.44 -0.77
C ARG A 2 -21.53 22.08 -0.47
N GLN A 3 -20.65 21.56 -1.34
CA GLN A 3 -19.74 20.49 -0.96
C GLN A 3 -18.94 21.01 0.23
N GLU A 4 -18.99 20.34 1.37
CA GLU A 4 -18.06 20.61 2.45
C GLU A 4 -16.65 20.33 1.91
N GLU A 5 -15.84 21.35 1.93
CA GLU A 5 -14.44 21.26 1.47
C GLU A 5 -13.68 20.47 2.53
N TRP A 6 -13.17 19.30 2.18
CA TRP A 6 -12.40 18.46 3.10
C TRP A 6 -11.08 19.14 3.48
N THR A 7 -10.72 19.04 4.76
CA THR A 7 -9.35 19.31 5.22
C THR A 7 -8.63 17.97 5.50
N VAL A 8 -7.31 18.00 5.57
CA VAL A 8 -6.52 16.78 5.89
C VAL A 8 -6.92 16.23 7.25
N GLU A 9 -7.16 17.10 8.24
CA GLU A 9 -7.57 16.69 9.58
C GLU A 9 -8.94 16.04 9.58
N ALA A 10 -9.90 16.55 8.81
CA ALA A 10 -11.24 15.95 8.69
C ALA A 10 -11.18 14.62 7.95
N ALA A 11 -10.37 14.52 6.90
CA ALA A 11 -10.16 13.28 6.16
C ALA A 11 -9.43 12.22 7.03
N ASP A 12 -8.42 12.61 7.81
CA ASP A 12 -7.74 11.70 8.75
C ASP A 12 -8.68 11.23 9.85
N ALA A 13 -9.50 12.12 10.42
CA ALA A 13 -10.52 11.74 11.39
C ALA A 13 -11.50 10.71 10.80
N TYR A 14 -11.99 10.94 9.58
CA TYR A 14 -12.84 9.99 8.87
C TYR A 14 -12.16 8.63 8.65
N LEU A 15 -10.89 8.65 8.19
CA LEU A 15 -10.10 7.43 7.98
C LEU A 15 -9.95 6.64 9.28
N ASN A 16 -9.73 7.31 10.40
CA ASN A 16 -9.56 6.67 11.71
C ASN A 16 -10.85 6.02 12.25
N GLU A 17 -12.02 6.39 11.75
CA GLU A 17 -13.29 5.72 12.04
C GLU A 17 -13.46 4.41 11.27
N ILE A 18 -12.72 4.21 10.17
CA ILE A 18 -12.77 2.98 9.38
C ILE A 18 -12.15 1.84 10.16
N PRO A 19 -12.81 0.67 10.25
CA PRO A 19 -12.26 -0.50 10.92
C PRO A 19 -10.88 -0.88 10.37
N LYS A 20 -9.92 -1.10 11.26
CA LYS A 20 -8.58 -1.60 10.89
C LYS A 20 -8.61 -3.04 10.43
N PHE A 21 -9.55 -3.82 10.97
CA PHE A 21 -9.76 -5.23 10.66
C PHE A 21 -11.26 -5.48 10.51
N THR A 22 -11.62 -6.27 9.53
CA THR A 22 -12.98 -6.78 9.31
C THR A 22 -12.98 -8.30 9.45
N SER A 23 -14.14 -8.89 9.73
CA SER A 23 -14.31 -10.35 9.79
C SER A 23 -14.03 -11.02 8.44
N GLU A 24 -14.32 -10.31 7.36
CA GLU A 24 -14.04 -10.74 5.99
C GLU A 24 -12.96 -9.82 5.40
N LYS A 25 -11.78 -10.38 5.13
CA LYS A 25 -10.70 -9.66 4.43
C LYS A 25 -10.99 -9.63 2.94
N HIS A 26 -10.69 -8.51 2.32
CA HIS A 26 -10.70 -8.45 0.87
C HIS A 26 -9.64 -9.40 0.30
N THR A 27 -10.00 -10.07 -0.78
CA THR A 27 -9.04 -10.88 -1.54
C THR A 27 -8.13 -9.97 -2.37
N ALA A 28 -6.96 -10.47 -2.76
CA ALA A 28 -6.08 -9.78 -3.70
C ALA A 28 -6.83 -9.41 -5.00
N GLU A 29 -7.70 -10.30 -5.49
CA GLU A 29 -8.56 -10.06 -6.65
C GLU A 29 -9.55 -8.90 -6.41
N GLY A 30 -10.19 -8.86 -5.24
CA GLY A 30 -11.09 -7.75 -4.86
C GLY A 30 -10.39 -6.40 -4.87
N LEU A 31 -9.18 -6.34 -4.29
CA LEU A 31 -8.35 -5.12 -4.31
C LEU A 31 -7.92 -4.74 -5.73
N CYS A 32 -7.56 -5.71 -6.57
CA CYS A 32 -7.27 -5.44 -7.98
C CYS A 32 -8.49 -4.87 -8.72
N ARG A 33 -9.71 -5.35 -8.44
CA ARG A 33 -10.94 -4.80 -9.02
C ARG A 33 -11.17 -3.35 -8.56
N MET A 34 -10.97 -3.04 -7.28
CA MET A 34 -11.03 -1.67 -6.75
C MET A 34 -10.01 -0.76 -7.43
N LEU A 35 -8.75 -1.20 -7.56
CA LEU A 35 -7.70 -0.47 -8.27
C LEU A 35 -8.03 -0.26 -9.75
N SER A 36 -8.61 -1.27 -10.41
CA SER A 36 -9.05 -1.17 -11.80
C SER A 36 -10.13 -0.11 -11.98
N TYR A 37 -11.11 -0.08 -11.10
CA TYR A 37 -12.16 0.94 -11.14
C TYR A 37 -11.60 2.36 -10.93
N LEU A 38 -10.66 2.52 -10.01
CA LEU A 38 -9.95 3.78 -9.78
C LEU A 38 -8.96 4.12 -10.92
N ASN A 39 -8.83 3.27 -11.93
CA ASN A 39 -7.81 3.36 -12.98
C ASN A 39 -6.39 3.52 -12.39
N ALA A 40 -6.11 2.78 -11.32
CA ALA A 40 -4.91 2.88 -10.49
C ALA A 40 -4.08 1.59 -10.47
N LEU A 41 -4.29 0.67 -11.43
CA LEU A 41 -3.45 -0.52 -11.59
C LEU A 41 -2.00 -0.10 -11.89
N PRO A 42 -1.02 -0.65 -11.16
CA PRO A 42 0.38 -0.28 -11.30
C PRO A 42 1.05 -0.92 -12.51
N GLN A 43 2.24 -0.39 -12.86
CA GLN A 43 3.24 -1.11 -13.64
C GLN A 43 4.07 -1.95 -12.67
N GLU A 44 3.71 -3.22 -12.51
CA GLU A 44 4.23 -4.09 -11.44
C GLU A 44 5.75 -4.32 -11.54
N GLU A 45 6.30 -4.38 -12.75
CA GLU A 45 7.73 -4.53 -13.01
C GLU A 45 8.60 -3.35 -12.52
N ARG A 46 7.98 -2.34 -11.93
CA ARG A 46 8.65 -1.18 -11.31
C ARG A 46 8.43 -1.10 -9.81
N ILE A 47 7.80 -2.12 -9.24
CA ILE A 47 7.49 -2.16 -7.81
C ILE A 47 8.56 -2.93 -7.05
N VAL A 48 9.05 -2.34 -5.96
CA VAL A 48 9.81 -3.02 -4.91
C VAL A 48 8.89 -3.26 -3.73
N HIS A 49 8.66 -4.51 -3.38
CA HIS A 49 7.74 -4.91 -2.31
C HIS A 49 8.51 -5.39 -1.08
N VAL A 50 8.31 -4.76 0.07
CA VAL A 50 9.11 -4.96 1.29
C VAL A 50 8.26 -5.47 2.43
N ALA A 51 8.59 -6.66 2.95
CA ALA A 51 8.01 -7.22 4.18
C ALA A 51 9.07 -7.47 5.23
N GLY A 52 8.66 -7.75 6.45
CA GLY A 52 9.54 -8.07 7.57
C GLY A 52 8.91 -7.71 8.92
N THR A 53 9.57 -8.05 10.01
CA THR A 53 9.17 -7.62 11.34
C THR A 53 9.70 -6.21 11.61
N ASN A 54 11.01 -6.04 11.63
CA ASN A 54 11.66 -4.76 11.88
C ASN A 54 12.47 -4.31 10.65
N GLY A 55 12.65 -2.99 10.50
CA GLY A 55 13.51 -2.42 9.47
C GLY A 55 12.88 -2.25 8.10
N LYS A 56 11.58 -2.57 7.90
CA LYS A 56 10.88 -2.36 6.63
C LYS A 56 10.99 -0.91 6.15
N GLY A 57 10.51 0.05 6.96
CA GLY A 57 10.54 1.47 6.64
C GLY A 57 11.96 2.00 6.40
N SER A 58 12.98 1.51 7.16
CA SER A 58 14.38 1.86 6.93
C SER A 58 14.86 1.38 5.57
N VAL A 59 14.57 0.14 5.19
CA VAL A 59 14.93 -0.41 3.88
C VAL A 59 14.21 0.36 2.77
N CYS A 60 12.92 0.67 2.94
CA CYS A 60 12.18 1.49 1.99
C CYS A 60 12.83 2.87 1.81
N SER A 61 13.25 3.52 2.90
CA SER A 61 13.90 4.83 2.85
C SER A 61 15.28 4.77 2.20
N PHE A 62 16.07 3.74 2.45
CA PHE A 62 17.37 3.56 1.79
C PHE A 62 17.22 3.31 0.28
N LEU A 63 16.29 2.46 -0.12
CA LEU A 63 16.01 2.19 -1.54
C LEU A 63 15.53 3.46 -2.25
N ASP A 64 14.64 4.22 -1.63
CA ASP A 64 14.15 5.48 -2.13
C ASP A 64 15.31 6.47 -2.36
N ALA A 65 16.16 6.68 -1.35
CA ALA A 65 17.31 7.58 -1.43
C ALA A 65 18.32 7.14 -2.53
N VAL A 66 18.60 5.84 -2.67
CA VAL A 66 19.51 5.31 -3.70
C VAL A 66 18.93 5.54 -5.09
N LEU A 67 17.66 5.25 -5.31
CA LEU A 67 17.01 5.46 -6.60
C LEU A 67 16.97 6.95 -6.98
N GLN A 68 16.65 7.84 -6.04
CA GLN A 68 16.68 9.29 -6.27
C GLN A 68 18.11 9.77 -6.61
N LYS A 69 19.11 9.27 -5.90
CA LYS A 69 20.51 9.60 -6.19
C LYS A 69 20.94 9.12 -7.58
N ALA A 70 20.31 8.06 -8.09
CA ALA A 70 20.47 7.57 -9.46
C ALA A 70 19.62 8.34 -10.49
N GLY A 71 18.98 9.45 -10.09
CA GLY A 71 18.17 10.29 -10.96
C GLY A 71 16.79 9.71 -11.30
N LYS A 72 16.30 8.75 -10.49
CA LYS A 72 15.00 8.12 -10.71
C LYS A 72 13.90 8.83 -9.91
N ARG A 73 12.74 8.99 -10.56
CA ARG A 73 11.53 9.44 -9.86
C ARG A 73 10.94 8.27 -9.08
N THR A 74 10.60 8.53 -7.82
CA THR A 74 10.17 7.48 -6.91
C THR A 74 8.84 7.81 -6.25
N ALA A 75 8.11 6.77 -5.84
CA ALA A 75 7.02 6.86 -4.89
C ALA A 75 7.22 5.80 -3.80
N ARG A 76 6.90 6.15 -2.56
CA ARG A 76 7.05 5.26 -1.42
C ARG A 76 5.81 5.30 -0.53
N PHE A 77 5.32 4.10 -0.19
CA PHE A 77 4.25 3.87 0.77
C PHE A 77 4.81 3.17 1.99
N THR A 78 4.67 3.77 3.16
CA THR A 78 5.20 3.25 4.43
C THR A 78 4.17 3.30 5.54
N SER A 79 4.37 2.50 6.60
CA SER A 79 3.49 2.46 7.76
C SER A 79 4.22 1.99 9.03
N PRO A 80 3.80 2.46 10.22
CA PRO A 80 2.82 3.54 10.44
C PRO A 80 3.42 4.93 10.20
N HIS A 81 2.61 5.98 10.27
CA HIS A 81 3.08 7.37 10.39
C HIS A 81 3.39 7.70 11.86
N LEU A 82 4.14 8.77 12.10
CA LEU A 82 4.49 9.24 13.44
C LEU A 82 3.59 10.38 13.91
N VAL A 83 3.31 11.36 13.05
CA VAL A 83 2.54 12.57 13.37
C VAL A 83 1.37 12.74 12.42
N ARG A 84 1.60 12.71 11.10
CA ARG A 84 0.60 12.98 10.06
C ARG A 84 0.37 11.78 9.17
N VAL A 85 -0.87 11.51 8.81
CA VAL A 85 -1.22 10.42 7.88
C VAL A 85 -0.54 10.56 6.52
N THR A 86 -0.26 11.79 6.09
CA THR A 86 0.41 12.12 4.82
C THR A 86 1.85 11.62 4.74
N GLU A 87 2.54 11.40 5.89
CA GLU A 87 3.89 10.78 5.95
C GLU A 87 3.96 9.41 5.27
N ARG A 88 2.82 8.72 5.15
CA ARG A 88 2.75 7.40 4.51
C ARG A 88 2.97 7.46 3.00
N PHE A 89 2.82 8.63 2.40
CA PHE A 89 2.84 8.87 0.96
C PHE A 89 3.98 9.80 0.59
N SER A 90 5.03 9.27 0.00
CA SER A 90 6.18 10.07 -0.40
C SER A 90 6.41 9.96 -1.91
N PHE A 91 6.73 11.09 -2.53
CA PHE A 91 7.08 11.21 -3.94
C PHE A 91 8.38 12.00 -4.08
N ASP A 92 9.38 11.40 -4.72
CA ASP A 92 10.71 11.99 -4.88
C ASP A 92 11.32 12.49 -3.55
N GLY A 93 11.10 11.70 -2.47
CA GLY A 93 11.59 11.99 -1.12
C GLY A 93 10.81 13.04 -0.35
N GLN A 94 9.76 13.60 -0.93
CA GLN A 94 8.89 14.57 -0.28
C GLN A 94 7.54 13.94 0.06
N GLU A 95 6.99 14.30 1.21
CA GLU A 95 5.63 13.93 1.60
C GLU A 95 4.62 14.47 0.57
N ALA A 96 3.56 13.71 0.31
CA ALA A 96 2.48 14.18 -0.55
C ALA A 96 1.87 15.47 -0.02
N ASP A 97 1.66 16.44 -0.89
CA ASP A 97 0.99 17.68 -0.51
C ASP A 97 -0.48 17.45 -0.15
N ASP A 98 -1.04 18.35 0.65
CA ASP A 98 -2.39 18.25 1.18
C ASP A 98 -3.44 18.18 0.05
N ALA A 99 -3.22 18.86 -1.06
CA ALA A 99 -4.14 18.86 -2.20
C ALA A 99 -4.20 17.47 -2.86
N LEU A 100 -3.03 16.85 -3.13
CA LEU A 100 -2.96 15.50 -3.68
C LEU A 100 -3.57 14.47 -2.73
N PHE A 101 -3.34 14.62 -1.42
CA PHE A 101 -3.93 13.76 -0.40
C PHE A 101 -5.47 13.82 -0.44
N LEU A 102 -6.03 15.02 -0.46
CA LEU A 102 -7.47 15.24 -0.48
C LEU A 102 -8.11 14.75 -1.79
N GLU A 103 -7.49 15.01 -2.94
CA GLU A 103 -7.96 14.49 -4.23
C GLU A 103 -8.02 12.94 -4.21
N ALA A 104 -7.01 12.28 -3.66
CA ALA A 104 -6.99 10.83 -3.57
C ALA A 104 -8.03 10.29 -2.57
N PHE A 105 -8.18 10.96 -1.42
CA PHE A 105 -9.21 10.63 -0.44
C PHE A 105 -10.60 10.70 -1.06
N GLU A 106 -10.94 11.80 -1.71
CA GLU A 106 -12.24 11.98 -2.36
C GLU A 106 -12.49 10.98 -3.48
N ALA A 107 -11.46 10.67 -4.28
CA ALA A 107 -11.58 9.69 -5.36
C ALA A 107 -11.94 8.29 -4.83
N VAL A 108 -11.29 7.84 -3.77
CA VAL A 108 -11.61 6.54 -3.14
C VAL A 108 -12.99 6.60 -2.50
N LYS A 109 -13.32 7.68 -1.76
CA LYS A 109 -14.61 7.87 -1.12
C LYS A 109 -15.77 7.84 -2.12
N ALA A 110 -15.63 8.53 -3.24
CA ALA A 110 -16.64 8.57 -4.30
C ALA A 110 -16.87 7.19 -4.95
N SER A 111 -15.93 6.27 -4.81
CA SER A 111 -16.01 4.93 -5.42
C SER A 111 -16.80 3.91 -4.58
N TYR A 112 -17.19 4.23 -3.35
CA TYR A 112 -17.83 3.28 -2.43
C TYR A 112 -19.12 2.68 -2.96
N ALA A 113 -20.02 3.51 -3.50
CA ALA A 113 -21.29 3.01 -4.03
C ALA A 113 -21.08 1.96 -5.14
N HIS A 114 -20.01 2.13 -5.94
CA HIS A 114 -19.64 1.14 -6.95
C HIS A 114 -19.04 -0.13 -6.30
N PHE A 115 -18.16 0.01 -5.30
CA PHE A 115 -17.60 -1.13 -4.60
C PHE A 115 -18.68 -2.00 -3.96
N GLU A 116 -19.69 -1.38 -3.36
CA GLU A 116 -20.84 -2.10 -2.79
C GLU A 116 -21.67 -2.82 -3.87
N GLN A 117 -21.96 -2.15 -4.99
CA GLN A 117 -22.70 -2.74 -6.12
C GLN A 117 -21.99 -3.96 -6.70
N GLU A 118 -20.67 -3.94 -6.71
CA GLU A 118 -19.82 -5.04 -7.17
C GLU A 118 -19.58 -6.14 -6.10
N GLY A 119 -20.16 -5.98 -4.91
CA GLY A 119 -19.99 -6.91 -3.79
C GLY A 119 -18.58 -6.90 -3.19
N LEU A 120 -17.83 -5.82 -3.40
CA LEU A 120 -16.48 -5.67 -2.85
C LEU A 120 -16.48 -5.15 -1.42
N GLY A 121 -17.59 -4.53 -0.97
CA GLY A 121 -17.68 -3.94 0.37
C GLY A 121 -16.79 -2.70 0.57
N HIS A 122 -16.74 -2.25 1.81
CA HIS A 122 -15.96 -1.07 2.21
C HIS A 122 -14.51 -1.45 2.50
N PRO A 123 -13.50 -0.78 1.92
CA PRO A 123 -12.10 -1.04 2.24
C PRO A 123 -11.83 -0.77 3.73
N THR A 124 -10.96 -1.58 4.34
CA THR A 124 -10.43 -1.32 5.69
C THR A 124 -9.54 -0.07 5.67
N TYR A 125 -9.19 0.43 6.86
CA TYR A 125 -8.31 1.60 7.00
C TYR A 125 -7.03 1.49 6.14
N PHE A 126 -6.32 0.37 6.23
CA PHE A 126 -5.07 0.20 5.49
C PHE A 126 -5.30 0.04 3.99
N GLU A 127 -6.35 -0.68 3.59
CA GLU A 127 -6.73 -0.83 2.17
C GLU A 127 -7.12 0.51 1.56
N TYR A 128 -7.84 1.35 2.30
CA TYR A 128 -8.18 2.69 1.85
C TYR A 128 -6.93 3.52 1.55
N LEU A 129 -5.98 3.56 2.50
CA LEU A 129 -4.72 4.28 2.31
C LEU A 129 -3.91 3.72 1.13
N PHE A 130 -3.89 2.40 0.96
CA PHE A 130 -3.24 1.77 -0.18
C PHE A 130 -3.90 2.16 -1.51
N LEU A 131 -5.23 2.16 -1.59
CA LEU A 131 -5.97 2.63 -2.77
C LEU A 131 -5.67 4.11 -3.09
N MET A 132 -5.64 4.98 -2.06
CA MET A 132 -5.24 6.38 -2.21
C MET A 132 -3.83 6.49 -2.80
N PHE A 133 -2.87 5.75 -2.23
CA PHE A 133 -1.50 5.76 -2.70
C PHE A 133 -1.39 5.34 -4.17
N MET A 134 -2.04 4.26 -4.56
CA MET A 134 -2.00 3.78 -5.95
C MET A 134 -2.66 4.77 -6.91
N TRP A 135 -3.73 5.45 -6.48
CA TRP A 135 -4.33 6.53 -7.24
C TRP A 135 -3.36 7.72 -7.44
N MET A 136 -2.62 8.11 -6.37
CA MET A 136 -1.58 9.13 -6.46
C MET A 136 -0.43 8.70 -7.40
N VAL A 137 0.01 7.44 -7.34
CA VAL A 137 1.02 6.85 -8.23
C VAL A 137 0.59 7.00 -9.70
N ARG A 138 -0.67 6.74 -9.99
CA ARG A 138 -1.23 6.92 -11.35
C ARG A 138 -1.15 8.38 -11.82
N ARG A 139 -1.33 9.34 -10.93
CA ARG A 139 -1.25 10.80 -11.21
C ARG A 139 0.19 11.27 -11.38
N LYS A 140 1.07 10.90 -10.47
CA LYS A 140 2.48 11.36 -10.41
C LYS A 140 3.39 10.60 -11.39
N LYS A 141 3.04 9.36 -11.76
CA LYS A 141 3.78 8.49 -12.70
C LYS A 141 5.27 8.36 -12.34
N PRO A 142 5.62 7.89 -11.13
CA PRO A 142 7.01 7.63 -10.76
C PRO A 142 7.60 6.52 -11.64
N GLU A 143 8.94 6.44 -11.71
CA GLU A 143 9.64 5.34 -12.38
C GLU A 143 9.73 4.09 -11.52
N TYR A 144 9.79 4.26 -10.19
CA TYR A 144 9.80 3.17 -9.22
C TYR A 144 8.83 3.44 -8.09
N VAL A 145 8.22 2.37 -7.62
CA VAL A 145 7.29 2.39 -6.47
C VAL A 145 7.83 1.45 -5.41
N ILE A 146 7.95 1.92 -4.18
CA ILE A 146 8.41 1.14 -3.04
C ILE A 146 7.23 0.95 -2.10
N LEU A 147 6.81 -0.29 -1.89
CA LEU A 147 5.68 -0.66 -1.06
C LEU A 147 6.14 -1.38 0.20
N GLU A 148 5.87 -0.81 1.36
CA GLU A 148 5.95 -1.50 2.64
C GLU A 148 4.65 -2.24 2.93
N THR A 149 4.72 -3.52 3.34
CA THR A 149 3.56 -4.26 3.85
C THR A 149 3.10 -3.66 5.19
N GLY A 150 1.78 -3.58 5.38
CA GLY A 150 1.21 -3.15 6.66
C GLY A 150 1.36 -4.24 7.74
N LEU A 151 0.88 -5.44 7.45
CA LEU A 151 0.90 -6.56 8.38
C LEU A 151 1.09 -7.91 7.67
N GLY A 152 2.11 -8.64 8.08
CA GLY A 152 2.39 -9.96 7.53
C GLY A 152 2.97 -9.88 6.12
N GLY A 153 2.22 -10.32 5.14
CA GLY A 153 2.57 -10.32 3.73
C GLY A 153 1.53 -11.03 2.87
N ARG A 154 1.25 -12.31 3.13
CA ARG A 154 0.33 -13.14 2.34
C ARG A 154 -1.05 -12.50 2.14
N LEU A 155 -1.64 -11.97 3.20
CA LEU A 155 -2.96 -11.36 3.23
C LEU A 155 -2.90 -9.84 3.38
N ASP A 156 -1.75 -9.23 3.09
CA ASP A 156 -1.60 -7.78 3.11
C ASP A 156 -2.22 -7.16 1.84
N ALA A 157 -2.81 -5.98 1.98
CA ALA A 157 -3.42 -5.28 0.85
C ALA A 157 -2.44 -5.05 -0.30
N THR A 158 -1.18 -4.77 0.03
CA THR A 158 -0.12 -4.56 -0.97
C THR A 158 0.22 -5.82 -1.76
N ASN A 159 -0.22 -7.01 -1.29
CA ASN A 159 0.08 -8.28 -1.94
C ASN A 159 -0.82 -8.61 -3.15
N CYS A 160 -1.72 -7.72 -3.53
CA CYS A 160 -2.41 -7.77 -4.82
C CYS A 160 -1.46 -7.56 -6.01
N ILE A 161 -0.24 -7.13 -5.77
CA ILE A 161 0.83 -7.02 -6.78
C ILE A 161 1.39 -8.43 -7.07
N GLU A 162 1.27 -8.87 -8.32
CA GLU A 162 1.66 -10.24 -8.71
C GLU A 162 3.09 -10.35 -9.24
N HIS A 163 3.59 -9.29 -9.88
CA HIS A 163 4.89 -9.32 -10.59
C HIS A 163 5.82 -8.16 -10.19
N PRO A 164 6.13 -7.99 -8.89
CA PRO A 164 7.04 -6.94 -8.47
C PRO A 164 8.44 -7.16 -9.06
N ALA A 165 9.14 -6.06 -9.38
CA ALA A 165 10.53 -6.09 -9.83
C ALA A 165 11.46 -6.76 -8.81
N LEU A 166 11.20 -6.52 -7.53
CA LEU A 166 11.97 -7.04 -6.41
C LEU A 166 11.06 -7.24 -5.20
N THR A 167 11.25 -8.34 -4.49
CA THR A 167 10.69 -8.55 -3.16
C THR A 167 11.83 -8.61 -2.13
N VAL A 168 11.64 -7.93 -1.01
CA VAL A 168 12.61 -7.87 0.08
C VAL A 168 11.94 -8.33 1.36
N ILE A 169 12.58 -9.26 2.07
CA ILE A 169 12.19 -9.62 3.44
C ILE A 169 13.32 -9.17 4.36
N THR A 170 13.00 -8.28 5.28
CA THR A 170 13.93 -7.78 6.29
C THR A 170 14.09 -8.79 7.42
N SER A 171 14.29 -8.38 8.66
CA SER A 171 14.36 -9.31 9.78
C SER A 171 13.01 -9.98 10.07
N ILE A 172 13.06 -11.21 10.57
CA ILE A 172 11.89 -11.96 11.06
C ILE A 172 12.08 -12.26 12.54
N SER A 173 11.10 -11.86 13.34
CA SER A 173 11.04 -12.15 14.76
C SER A 173 9.58 -12.30 15.22
N LEU A 174 9.34 -12.66 16.47
CA LEU A 174 8.00 -12.72 17.04
C LEU A 174 7.39 -11.32 17.07
N ASP A 175 6.23 -11.18 16.42
CA ASP A 175 5.47 -9.93 16.35
C ASP A 175 4.04 -10.26 15.88
N HIS A 176 3.05 -9.49 16.32
CA HIS A 176 1.65 -9.67 15.93
C HIS A 176 1.17 -11.13 15.97
N MET A 177 1.54 -11.85 17.02
CA MET A 177 1.33 -13.30 17.17
C MET A 177 -0.15 -13.70 17.07
N GLU A 178 -1.05 -12.82 17.46
CA GLU A 178 -2.51 -13.03 17.35
C GLU A 178 -3.01 -13.12 15.89
N TYR A 179 -2.26 -12.54 14.94
CA TYR A 179 -2.63 -12.52 13.51
C TYR A 179 -1.73 -13.42 12.66
N LEU A 180 -0.44 -13.51 12.98
CA LEU A 180 0.57 -14.15 12.14
C LEU A 180 1.00 -15.53 12.63
N GLY A 181 0.54 -15.93 13.83
CA GLY A 181 0.88 -17.19 14.47
C GLY A 181 1.93 -17.07 15.57
N GLY A 182 2.00 -18.09 16.41
CA GLY A 182 2.78 -18.09 17.65
C GLY A 182 4.26 -18.45 17.50
N THR A 183 4.74 -18.70 16.29
CA THR A 183 6.13 -19.11 16.05
C THR A 183 6.79 -18.29 14.94
N VAL A 184 8.12 -18.14 15.03
CA VAL A 184 8.91 -17.47 13.99
C VAL A 184 8.69 -18.11 12.61
N THR A 185 8.53 -19.43 12.55
CA THR A 185 8.28 -20.16 11.30
C THR A 185 6.94 -19.78 10.67
N GLN A 186 5.87 -19.65 11.48
CA GLN A 186 4.55 -19.21 10.99
C GLN A 186 4.63 -17.78 10.47
N ILE A 187 5.23 -16.88 11.26
CA ILE A 187 5.42 -15.47 10.88
C ILE A 187 6.24 -15.36 9.60
N ALA A 188 7.32 -16.16 9.46
CA ALA A 188 8.12 -16.23 8.24
C ALA A 188 7.28 -16.67 7.03
N GLY A 189 6.41 -17.68 7.21
CA GLY A 189 5.48 -18.15 6.17
C GLY A 189 4.51 -17.08 5.71
N GLU A 190 3.95 -16.29 6.63
CA GLU A 190 3.06 -15.18 6.30
C GLU A 190 3.79 -14.06 5.54
N LYS A 191 5.02 -13.71 5.98
CA LYS A 191 5.83 -12.69 5.30
C LYS A 191 6.33 -13.17 3.94
N ALA A 192 6.71 -14.45 3.82
CA ALA A 192 7.11 -15.07 2.56
C ALA A 192 5.97 -15.12 1.53
N GLY A 193 4.72 -14.87 1.93
CA GLY A 193 3.59 -14.75 1.03
C GLY A 193 3.72 -13.65 -0.04
N ILE A 194 4.64 -12.69 0.12
CA ILE A 194 4.93 -11.69 -0.92
C ILE A 194 5.91 -12.20 -1.99
N LEU A 195 6.58 -13.34 -1.75
CA LEU A 195 7.47 -13.95 -2.74
C LEU A 195 6.62 -14.59 -3.83
N LYS A 196 6.77 -14.12 -5.06
CA LYS A 196 6.02 -14.62 -6.21
C LYS A 196 6.85 -15.65 -6.96
N LYS A 197 6.18 -16.67 -7.52
CA LYS A 197 6.85 -17.62 -8.42
C LYS A 197 7.38 -16.84 -9.62
N LYS A 198 8.67 -16.92 -9.89
CA LYS A 198 9.22 -16.45 -11.16
C LYS A 198 8.54 -17.23 -12.27
N TYR A 199 7.83 -16.54 -13.14
CA TYR A 199 7.43 -17.18 -14.40
C TYR A 199 8.72 -17.57 -15.13
N ALA A 200 8.89 -18.87 -15.39
CA ALA A 200 9.93 -19.39 -16.28
C ALA A 200 9.53 -19.01 -17.73
N GLY A 201 9.62 -17.74 -18.04
CA GLY A 201 9.21 -17.14 -19.30
C GLY A 201 10.15 -16.02 -19.69
N GLY A 202 11.31 -16.41 -20.29
CA GLY A 202 12.08 -15.55 -21.18
C GLY A 202 12.83 -14.40 -20.52
N VAL A 203 14.09 -14.63 -20.20
CA VAL A 203 15.11 -13.57 -20.29
C VAL A 203 15.06 -13.02 -21.72
N ARG A 204 14.71 -11.75 -21.86
CA ARG A 204 15.04 -10.97 -23.06
C ARG A 204 16.16 -10.02 -22.72
#